data_ed3529264cb03f543957879a0cc225af
#
_entry.id   ed3529264cb03f543957879a0cc225af
#
_cell.length_a   1.000
_cell.length_b   1.000
_cell.length_c   1.000
_cell.angle_alpha   90.00
_cell.angle_beta   90.00
_cell.angle_gamma   90.00
#
_symmetry.space_group_name_H-M   'P 1'
#
loop_
_entity.id
_entity.type
_entity.pdbx_description
1 polymer ?
#
loop_
_entity_poly.entity_id
_entity_poly.type
_entity_poly.pdbx_seq_one_letter_code
_entity_poly.pdbx_strand_id
1 'polypeptide(L)'
;AANLKDAFAGCDFAGFNSNFFDIPMLAEEFLRAGVDFDFSKVRLIDAHSIFCRMERRSLAAAYQFYCGRKMEDDFPPHRADNDTEATYRVLMAQLDKYNPETADDPEKVLHNDMDELAALSKSNDNVDFAGRIVWKDMVDANGKPLLDGEGNPRKQEAFNFGKYKGWYVTDVLRKDPGYYSWMLSSDFTNNTKQVLTRIRLREFNNR
;
A
#
# COMPACT_ATOMS: atom_id res chain seq x y z
N ALA A 1 -31.55 17.72 2.68
CA ALA A 1 -30.46 18.41 1.97
C ALA A 1 -30.57 19.94 2.08
N ALA A 2 -31.74 20.55 1.72
CA ALA A 2 -31.91 22.02 1.81
C ALA A 2 -31.61 22.57 3.21
N ASN A 3 -32.19 22.00 4.27
CA ASN A 3 -31.92 22.41 5.66
C ASN A 3 -30.42 22.28 6.06
N LEU A 4 -29.67 21.34 5.46
CA LEU A 4 -28.23 21.20 5.71
C LEU A 4 -27.45 22.33 5.05
N LYS A 5 -27.84 22.78 3.84
CA LYS A 5 -27.21 23.91 3.18
C LYS A 5 -27.25 25.16 4.05
N ASP A 6 -28.43 25.46 4.64
CA ASP A 6 -28.60 26.64 5.51
C ASP A 6 -27.79 26.48 6.80
N ALA A 7 -27.74 25.27 7.37
CA ALA A 7 -26.94 25.00 8.57
C ALA A 7 -25.41 25.11 8.31
N PHE A 8 -24.99 24.85 7.11
CA PHE A 8 -23.56 24.90 6.72
C PHE A 8 -23.15 26.26 6.15
N ALA A 9 -24.10 27.16 5.92
CA ALA A 9 -23.78 28.48 5.39
C ALA A 9 -22.82 29.26 6.32
N GLY A 10 -21.66 29.62 5.80
CA GLY A 10 -20.62 30.35 6.57
C GLY A 10 -19.82 29.47 7.53
N CYS A 11 -20.00 28.15 7.51
CA CYS A 11 -19.20 27.20 8.31
C CYS A 11 -17.98 26.69 7.53
N ASP A 12 -16.91 26.43 8.25
CA ASP A 12 -15.82 25.58 7.77
C ASP A 12 -16.07 24.14 8.19
N PHE A 13 -15.49 23.18 7.49
CA PHE A 13 -15.64 21.76 7.79
C PHE A 13 -14.37 21.21 8.43
N ALA A 14 -14.52 20.48 9.52
CA ALA A 14 -13.44 19.74 10.14
C ALA A 14 -13.84 18.26 10.29
N GLY A 15 -12.87 17.36 10.02
CA GLY A 15 -13.09 15.93 10.17
C GLY A 15 -11.79 15.15 10.22
N PHE A 16 -11.88 13.82 10.24
CA PHE A 16 -10.73 12.91 10.20
C PHE A 16 -10.80 12.06 8.93
N ASN A 17 -9.82 12.20 8.04
CA ASN A 17 -9.83 11.66 6.69
C ASN A 17 -10.99 12.17 5.81
N SER A 18 -11.57 13.28 6.20
CA SER A 18 -12.80 13.84 5.62
C SER A 18 -12.61 14.34 4.19
N ASN A 19 -11.42 14.83 3.84
CA ASN A 19 -11.12 15.28 2.48
C ASN A 19 -11.18 14.16 1.44
N PHE A 20 -11.01 12.90 1.85
CA PHE A 20 -11.03 11.74 0.97
C PHE A 20 -12.34 10.95 1.02
N PHE A 21 -13.15 11.14 2.06
CA PHE A 21 -14.38 10.36 2.23
C PHE A 21 -15.61 11.24 2.44
N ASP A 22 -15.72 11.95 3.56
CA ASP A 22 -16.94 12.65 3.95
C ASP A 22 -17.31 13.81 3.00
N ILE A 23 -16.33 14.63 2.64
CA ILE A 23 -16.54 15.81 1.78
C ILE A 23 -16.94 15.41 0.35
N PRO A 24 -16.25 14.48 -0.33
CA PRO A 24 -16.69 14.00 -1.64
C PRO A 24 -18.10 13.39 -1.60
N MET A 25 -18.41 12.60 -0.57
CA MET A 25 -19.74 12.01 -0.41
C MET A 25 -20.82 13.08 -0.21
N LEU A 26 -20.56 14.07 0.66
CA LEU A 26 -21.48 15.16 0.91
C LEU A 26 -21.72 16.01 -0.35
N ALA A 27 -20.67 16.27 -1.13
CA ALA A 27 -20.79 17.01 -2.39
C ALA A 27 -21.68 16.26 -3.39
N GLU A 28 -21.48 14.95 -3.55
CA GLU A 28 -22.33 14.11 -4.41
C GLU A 28 -23.79 14.08 -3.95
N GLU A 29 -24.03 13.95 -2.65
CA GLU A 29 -25.39 13.94 -2.11
C GLU A 29 -26.10 15.30 -2.28
N PHE A 30 -25.39 16.42 -2.19
CA PHE A 30 -25.94 17.73 -2.48
C PHE A 30 -26.30 17.87 -3.96
N LEU A 31 -25.41 17.45 -4.87
CA LEU A 31 -25.70 17.44 -6.31
C LEU A 31 -26.91 16.56 -6.64
N ARG A 32 -26.97 15.35 -6.08
CA ARG A 32 -28.09 14.41 -6.26
C ARG A 32 -29.43 15.01 -5.77
N ALA A 33 -29.39 15.77 -4.68
CA ALA A 33 -30.56 16.45 -4.12
C ALA A 33 -30.90 17.78 -4.82
N GLY A 34 -30.17 18.19 -5.86
CA GLY A 34 -30.35 19.46 -6.55
C GLY A 34 -30.00 20.68 -5.68
N VAL A 35 -29.14 20.49 -4.66
CA VAL A 35 -28.68 21.56 -3.77
C VAL A 35 -27.34 22.10 -4.28
N ASP A 36 -27.35 23.35 -4.69
CA ASP A 36 -26.12 24.06 -5.08
C ASP A 36 -25.42 24.56 -3.82
N PHE A 37 -24.24 23.98 -3.50
CA PHE A 37 -23.35 24.38 -2.39
C PHE A 37 -21.92 24.46 -2.89
N ASP A 38 -21.33 25.63 -2.76
CA ASP A 38 -19.98 25.91 -3.29
C ASP A 38 -18.90 25.58 -2.25
N PHE A 39 -18.38 24.36 -2.31
CA PHE A 39 -17.29 23.89 -1.44
C PHE A 39 -15.97 24.66 -1.63
N SER A 40 -15.79 25.42 -2.72
CA SER A 40 -14.58 26.21 -2.92
C SER A 40 -14.48 27.45 -1.99
N LYS A 41 -15.61 27.82 -1.39
CA LYS A 41 -15.71 28.97 -0.47
C LYS A 41 -15.57 28.62 0.99
N VAL A 42 -15.41 27.34 1.32
CA VAL A 42 -15.26 26.86 2.70
C VAL A 42 -13.87 26.28 2.92
N ARG A 43 -13.38 26.38 4.14
CA ARG A 43 -12.12 25.76 4.52
C ARG A 43 -12.37 24.33 4.98
N LEU A 44 -11.59 23.41 4.44
CA LEU A 44 -11.67 21.98 4.77
C LEU A 44 -10.45 21.64 5.63
N ILE A 45 -10.71 21.27 6.87
CA ILE A 45 -9.68 20.96 7.87
C ILE A 45 -9.72 19.47 8.14
N ASP A 46 -8.70 18.75 7.66
CA ASP A 46 -8.61 17.31 7.85
C ASP A 46 -7.54 16.98 8.90
N ALA A 47 -7.99 16.59 10.09
CA ALA A 47 -7.11 16.25 11.20
C ALA A 47 -6.18 15.07 10.90
N HIS A 48 -6.61 14.09 10.08
CA HIS A 48 -5.73 13.00 9.63
C HIS A 48 -4.59 13.54 8.75
N SER A 49 -4.90 14.43 7.81
CA SER A 49 -3.87 15.05 6.95
C SER A 49 -2.88 15.87 7.76
N ILE A 50 -3.35 16.61 8.78
CA ILE A 50 -2.49 17.35 9.72
C ILE A 50 -1.63 16.38 10.52
N PHE A 51 -2.22 15.33 11.11
CA PHE A 51 -1.49 14.30 11.86
C PHE A 51 -0.39 13.67 11.01
N CYS A 52 -0.69 13.26 9.77
CA CYS A 52 0.30 12.66 8.87
C CYS A 52 1.44 13.61 8.48
N ARG A 53 1.24 14.94 8.55
CA ARG A 53 2.28 15.94 8.27
C ARG A 53 3.11 16.30 9.48
N MET A 54 2.49 16.33 10.66
CA MET A 54 3.14 16.76 11.90
C MET A 54 3.90 15.62 12.56
N GLU A 55 3.37 14.39 12.50
CA GLU A 55 3.99 13.22 13.11
C GLU A 55 4.90 12.51 12.11
N ARG A 56 6.19 12.46 12.44
CA ARG A 56 7.19 11.81 11.59
C ARG A 56 7.04 10.29 11.64
N ARG A 57 6.93 9.69 10.45
CA ARG A 57 6.99 8.22 10.28
C ARG A 57 8.42 7.79 9.94
N SER A 58 9.35 8.05 10.85
CA SER A 58 10.77 7.69 10.71
C SER A 58 11.15 6.61 11.72
N LEU A 59 12.30 5.95 11.50
CA LEU A 59 12.84 4.98 12.45
C LEU A 59 13.02 5.59 13.84
N ALA A 60 13.54 6.82 13.95
CA ALA A 60 13.70 7.50 15.23
C ALA A 60 12.36 7.74 15.95
N ALA A 61 11.30 8.09 15.22
CA ALA A 61 9.96 8.24 15.79
C ALA A 61 9.38 6.89 16.24
N ALA A 62 9.56 5.83 15.44
CA ALA A 62 9.16 4.47 15.83
C ALA A 62 9.94 4.00 17.06
N TYR A 63 11.24 4.25 17.10
CA TYR A 63 12.09 3.89 18.23
C TYR A 63 11.61 4.59 19.52
N GLN A 64 11.36 5.89 19.46
CA GLN A 64 10.84 6.65 20.61
C GLN A 64 9.47 6.12 21.07
N PHE A 65 8.58 5.78 20.13
CA PHE A 65 7.24 5.29 20.47
C PHE A 65 7.25 3.89 21.08
N TYR A 66 8.01 2.96 20.50
CA TYR A 66 8.02 1.57 20.94
C TYR A 66 9.01 1.29 22.04
N CYS A 67 10.21 1.90 22.02
CA CYS A 67 11.26 1.68 23.01
C CYS A 67 11.24 2.72 24.15
N GLY A 68 10.39 3.76 24.06
CA GLY A 68 10.23 4.79 25.12
C GLY A 68 11.40 5.74 25.27
N ARG A 69 12.37 5.73 24.34
CA ARG A 69 13.64 6.48 24.42
C ARG A 69 13.94 7.13 23.07
N LYS A 70 14.71 8.21 23.08
CA LYS A 70 15.19 8.79 21.83
C LYS A 70 16.28 7.91 21.23
N MET A 71 16.24 7.71 19.92
CA MET A 71 17.23 6.90 19.21
C MET A 71 18.65 7.46 19.38
N GLU A 72 18.79 8.79 19.39
CA GLU A 72 20.07 9.49 19.55
C GLU A 72 20.72 9.26 20.93
N ASP A 73 19.94 8.91 21.95
CA ASP A 73 20.47 8.61 23.30
C ASP A 73 21.19 7.26 23.32
N ASP A 74 20.80 6.32 22.48
CA ASP A 74 21.36 4.97 22.43
C ASP A 74 22.36 4.79 21.28
N PHE A 75 22.22 5.55 20.20
CA PHE A 75 23.00 5.38 18.97
C PHE A 75 23.53 6.70 18.40
N PRO A 76 24.80 6.79 18.04
CA PRO A 76 25.30 7.89 17.23
C PRO A 76 24.53 7.96 15.88
N PRO A 77 24.12 9.17 15.42
CA PRO A 77 23.34 9.32 14.21
C PRO A 77 24.10 8.89 12.95
N HIS A 78 23.35 8.44 11.93
CA HIS A 78 23.81 8.19 10.56
C HIS A 78 24.84 7.06 10.38
N ARG A 79 24.73 5.99 11.15
CA ARG A 79 25.48 4.76 10.92
C ARG A 79 24.52 3.61 10.63
N ALA A 80 24.76 2.90 9.52
CA ALA A 80 23.87 1.82 9.05
C ALA A 80 23.76 0.65 10.04
N ASP A 81 24.81 0.37 10.81
CA ASP A 81 24.81 -0.64 11.88
C ASP A 81 23.87 -0.25 13.02
N ASN A 82 23.85 1.03 13.41
CA ASN A 82 22.96 1.57 14.44
C ASN A 82 21.49 1.56 13.95
N ASP A 83 21.24 1.92 12.68
CA ASP A 83 19.89 1.88 12.11
C ASP A 83 19.36 0.43 12.05
N THR A 84 20.23 -0.54 11.79
CA THR A 84 19.88 -1.97 11.81
C THR A 84 19.53 -2.44 13.23
N GLU A 85 20.35 -2.10 14.22
CA GLU A 85 20.08 -2.43 15.62
C GLU A 85 18.80 -1.74 16.13
N ALA A 86 18.60 -0.47 15.80
CA ALA A 86 17.38 0.26 16.16
C ALA A 86 16.14 -0.38 15.52
N THR A 87 16.22 -0.81 14.25
CA THR A 87 15.14 -1.53 13.57
C THR A 87 14.80 -2.84 14.27
N TYR A 88 15.81 -3.61 14.65
CA TYR A 88 15.63 -4.84 15.42
C TYR A 88 14.92 -4.58 16.76
N ARG A 89 15.38 -3.57 17.52
CA ARG A 89 14.74 -3.22 18.80
C ARG A 89 13.29 -2.75 18.63
N VAL A 90 13.00 -2.00 17.59
CA VAL A 90 11.62 -1.61 17.27
C VAL A 90 10.76 -2.84 16.99
N LEU A 91 11.24 -3.80 16.18
CA LEU A 91 10.50 -5.03 15.88
C LEU A 91 10.26 -5.86 17.16
N MET A 92 11.27 -6.02 18.00
CA MET A 92 11.12 -6.74 19.28
C MET A 92 10.11 -6.05 20.20
N ALA A 93 10.19 -4.73 20.33
CA ALA A 93 9.23 -3.96 21.13
C ALA A 93 7.80 -3.98 20.55
N GLN A 94 7.64 -4.11 19.23
CA GLN A 94 6.32 -4.35 18.59
C GLN A 94 5.78 -5.74 18.99
N LEU A 95 6.60 -6.78 18.93
CA LEU A 95 6.21 -8.13 19.33
C LEU A 95 5.84 -8.20 20.83
N ASP A 96 6.57 -7.49 21.69
CA ASP A 96 6.24 -7.41 23.12
C ASP A 96 4.93 -6.67 23.37
N LYS A 97 4.75 -5.51 22.73
CA LYS A 97 3.56 -4.66 22.89
C LYS A 97 2.28 -5.32 22.41
N TYR A 98 2.37 -6.05 21.31
CA TYR A 98 1.22 -6.72 20.67
C TYR A 98 1.23 -8.23 20.88
N ASN A 99 1.91 -8.71 21.91
CA ASN A 99 1.95 -10.12 22.26
C ASN A 99 0.52 -10.64 22.55
N PRO A 100 0.08 -11.77 21.95
CA PRO A 100 -1.27 -12.32 22.12
C PRO A 100 -1.67 -12.56 23.59
N GLU A 101 -0.70 -12.81 24.48
CA GLU A 101 -0.96 -13.09 25.89
C GLU A 101 -1.18 -11.83 26.72
N THR A 102 -0.68 -10.67 26.26
CA THR A 102 -0.61 -9.43 27.06
C THR A 102 -1.14 -8.19 26.37
N ALA A 103 -1.53 -8.28 25.09
CA ALA A 103 -2.03 -7.15 24.33
C ALA A 103 -3.34 -6.62 24.93
N ASP A 104 -3.43 -5.30 25.08
CA ASP A 104 -4.65 -4.61 25.55
C ASP A 104 -5.82 -4.73 24.57
N ASP A 105 -5.50 -4.90 23.28
CA ASP A 105 -6.47 -4.98 22.18
C ASP A 105 -6.32 -6.33 21.46
N PRO A 106 -7.29 -7.25 21.62
CA PRO A 106 -7.21 -8.58 21.02
C PRO A 106 -7.30 -8.57 19.48
N GLU A 107 -7.70 -7.45 18.86
CA GLU A 107 -7.68 -7.28 17.41
C GLU A 107 -6.30 -6.83 16.88
N LYS A 108 -5.41 -6.41 17.77
CA LYS A 108 -4.06 -5.93 17.44
C LYS A 108 -2.99 -6.82 18.06
N VAL A 109 -2.93 -8.06 17.61
CA VAL A 109 -1.92 -9.01 18.09
C VAL A 109 -0.90 -9.32 16.99
N LEU A 110 0.35 -9.56 17.40
CA LEU A 110 1.44 -10.01 16.54
C LEU A 110 1.98 -11.33 17.10
N HIS A 111 1.99 -12.35 16.27
CA HIS A 111 2.71 -13.57 16.58
C HIS A 111 4.17 -13.46 16.12
N ASN A 112 5.09 -14.05 16.87
CA ASN A 112 6.48 -14.18 16.44
C ASN A 112 6.61 -15.29 15.40
N ASP A 113 5.89 -15.10 14.27
CA ASP A 113 5.89 -15.98 13.11
C ASP A 113 6.31 -15.19 11.88
N MET A 114 7.35 -15.66 11.18
CA MET A 114 7.95 -14.91 10.07
C MET A 114 7.02 -14.80 8.87
N ASP A 115 6.19 -15.79 8.60
CA ASP A 115 5.26 -15.77 7.47
C ASP A 115 4.10 -14.79 7.74
N GLU A 116 3.57 -14.78 8.96
CA GLU A 116 2.54 -13.81 9.38
C GLU A 116 3.08 -12.37 9.37
N LEU A 117 4.27 -12.14 9.94
CA LEU A 117 4.90 -10.82 9.95
C LEU A 117 5.23 -10.32 8.54
N ALA A 118 5.71 -11.20 7.67
CA ALA A 118 5.98 -10.87 6.27
C ALA A 118 4.68 -10.54 5.52
N ALA A 119 3.61 -11.30 5.74
CA ALA A 119 2.30 -11.04 5.15
C ALA A 119 1.71 -9.69 5.62
N LEU A 120 1.79 -9.40 6.93
CA LEU A 120 1.31 -8.16 7.52
C LEU A 120 2.11 -6.94 7.02
N SER A 121 3.42 -7.08 6.85
CA SER A 121 4.29 -6.00 6.37
C SER A 121 4.22 -5.77 4.86
N LYS A 122 3.54 -6.65 4.13
CA LYS A 122 3.37 -6.53 2.69
C LYS A 122 2.48 -5.35 2.33
N SER A 123 3.07 -4.30 1.79
CA SER A 123 2.38 -3.05 1.47
C SER A 123 1.80 -2.97 0.06
N ASN A 124 2.08 -3.97 -0.81
CA ASN A 124 1.68 -3.95 -2.22
C ASN A 124 1.69 -5.36 -2.83
N ASP A 125 1.10 -5.49 -4.02
CA ASP A 125 1.10 -6.71 -4.83
C ASP A 125 2.32 -6.81 -5.78
N ASN A 126 3.44 -6.17 -5.46
CA ASN A 126 4.63 -6.21 -6.30
C ASN A 126 5.25 -7.60 -6.36
N VAL A 127 5.64 -8.01 -7.56
CA VAL A 127 6.40 -9.23 -7.83
C VAL A 127 7.90 -8.92 -7.90
N ASP A 128 8.24 -7.73 -8.40
CA ASP A 128 9.59 -7.17 -8.38
C ASP A 128 9.67 -5.93 -7.48
N PHE A 129 10.85 -5.64 -6.93
CA PHE A 129 11.01 -4.53 -5.97
C PHE A 129 10.74 -3.14 -6.56
N ALA A 130 10.84 -3.00 -7.89
CA ALA A 130 10.56 -1.75 -8.57
C ALA A 130 9.07 -1.55 -8.91
N GLY A 131 8.21 -2.53 -8.62
CA GLY A 131 6.78 -2.49 -8.91
C GLY A 131 6.44 -2.42 -10.40
N ARG A 132 7.32 -2.89 -11.26
CA ARG A 132 7.11 -2.99 -12.72
C ARG A 132 6.27 -4.21 -13.08
N ILE A 133 6.35 -5.25 -12.27
CA ILE A 133 5.56 -6.47 -12.37
C ILE A 133 4.81 -6.63 -11.07
N VAL A 134 3.50 -6.84 -11.16
CA VAL A 134 2.60 -6.95 -10.01
C VAL A 134 1.72 -8.20 -10.13
N TRP A 135 1.25 -8.71 -9.00
CA TRP A 135 0.19 -9.70 -8.99
C TRP A 135 -1.13 -9.05 -9.37
N LYS A 136 -1.86 -9.66 -10.28
CA LYS A 136 -3.17 -9.23 -10.74
C LYS A 136 -4.13 -10.42 -10.72
N ASP A 137 -5.36 -10.19 -10.25
CA ASP A 137 -6.38 -11.22 -10.25
C ASP A 137 -6.68 -11.68 -11.68
N MET A 138 -6.76 -12.99 -11.86
CA MET A 138 -7.23 -13.58 -13.11
C MET A 138 -8.75 -13.48 -13.18
N VAL A 139 -9.24 -13.05 -14.35
CA VAL A 139 -10.67 -12.92 -14.58
C VAL A 139 -11.10 -13.74 -15.81
N ASP A 140 -12.35 -14.19 -15.80
CA ASP A 140 -12.97 -14.82 -16.97
C ASP A 140 -13.36 -13.77 -18.05
N ALA A 141 -13.97 -14.24 -19.14
CA ALA A 141 -14.41 -13.39 -20.25
C ALA A 141 -15.47 -12.32 -19.84
N ASN A 142 -16.13 -12.49 -18.68
CA ASN A 142 -17.14 -11.59 -18.15
C ASN A 142 -16.55 -10.65 -17.07
N GLY A 143 -15.24 -10.72 -16.82
CA GLY A 143 -14.57 -9.91 -15.79
C GLY A 143 -14.73 -10.45 -14.36
N LYS A 144 -15.26 -11.67 -14.17
CA LYS A 144 -15.39 -12.29 -12.85
C LYS A 144 -14.08 -12.95 -12.42
N PRO A 145 -13.62 -12.77 -11.16
CA PRO A 145 -12.41 -13.41 -10.66
C PRO A 145 -12.48 -14.94 -10.78
N LEU A 146 -11.39 -15.54 -11.28
CA LEU A 146 -11.18 -16.98 -11.25
C LEU A 146 -10.67 -17.34 -9.86
N LEU A 147 -11.30 -18.33 -9.22
CA LEU A 147 -10.94 -18.77 -7.89
C LEU A 147 -10.08 -20.05 -7.96
N ASP A 148 -9.24 -20.24 -6.93
CA ASP A 148 -8.53 -21.49 -6.69
C ASP A 148 -9.44 -22.53 -5.97
N GLY A 149 -8.86 -23.68 -5.60
CA GLY A 149 -9.59 -24.73 -4.90
C GLY A 149 -10.03 -24.37 -3.47
N GLU A 150 -9.50 -23.29 -2.91
CA GLU A 150 -9.79 -22.78 -1.56
C GLU A 150 -10.75 -21.59 -1.59
N GLY A 151 -11.15 -21.12 -2.79
CA GLY A 151 -12.04 -19.98 -2.97
C GLY A 151 -11.35 -18.63 -3.02
N ASN A 152 -10.01 -18.56 -3.07
CA ASN A 152 -9.27 -17.31 -3.20
C ASN A 152 -9.11 -16.92 -4.67
N PRO A 153 -9.04 -15.62 -5.00
CA PRO A 153 -8.74 -15.15 -6.36
C PRO A 153 -7.39 -15.68 -6.83
N ARG A 154 -7.40 -16.36 -7.98
CA ARG A 154 -6.16 -16.75 -8.66
C ARG A 154 -5.46 -15.52 -9.18
N LYS A 155 -4.16 -15.39 -8.93
CA LYS A 155 -3.35 -14.26 -9.37
C LYS A 155 -2.31 -14.68 -10.40
N GLN A 156 -1.99 -13.77 -11.30
CA GLN A 156 -0.95 -13.94 -12.30
C GLN A 156 -0.15 -12.63 -12.43
N GLU A 157 1.11 -12.76 -12.80
CA GLU A 157 1.99 -11.60 -12.98
C GLU A 157 1.56 -10.76 -14.17
N ALA A 158 1.42 -9.44 -13.95
CA ALA A 158 1.05 -8.46 -14.96
C ALA A 158 2.02 -7.28 -14.97
N PHE A 159 2.22 -6.67 -16.13
CA PHE A 159 2.98 -5.42 -16.21
C PHE A 159 2.20 -4.26 -15.59
N ASN A 160 2.89 -3.43 -14.79
CA ASN A 160 2.32 -2.23 -14.16
C ASN A 160 2.84 -0.92 -14.78
N PHE A 161 3.36 -0.97 -15.99
CA PHE A 161 3.92 0.22 -16.67
C PHE A 161 3.79 0.13 -18.20
N GLY A 162 4.02 1.25 -18.87
CA GLY A 162 4.16 1.36 -20.33
C GLY A 162 2.92 0.90 -21.11
N LYS A 163 3.16 0.56 -22.38
CA LYS A 163 2.09 0.20 -23.35
C LYS A 163 1.32 -1.08 -22.98
N TYR A 164 1.92 -1.93 -22.14
CA TYR A 164 1.32 -3.19 -21.69
C TYR A 164 0.86 -3.16 -20.23
N LYS A 165 0.69 -1.96 -19.65
CA LYS A 165 0.16 -1.86 -18.28
C LYS A 165 -1.16 -2.61 -18.14
N GLY A 166 -1.23 -3.51 -17.14
CA GLY A 166 -2.40 -4.34 -16.85
C GLY A 166 -2.50 -5.63 -17.67
N TRP A 167 -1.60 -5.88 -18.62
CA TRP A 167 -1.55 -7.13 -19.39
C TRP A 167 -0.74 -8.18 -18.64
N TYR A 168 -1.16 -9.43 -18.69
CA TYR A 168 -0.36 -10.52 -18.12
C TYR A 168 0.97 -10.66 -18.84
N VAL A 169 2.03 -10.88 -18.10
CA VAL A 169 3.40 -10.98 -18.63
C VAL A 169 3.50 -12.07 -19.68
N THR A 170 2.91 -13.23 -19.44
CA THR A 170 2.94 -14.38 -20.35
C THR A 170 2.26 -14.06 -21.68
N ASP A 171 1.15 -13.33 -21.67
CA ASP A 171 0.41 -12.95 -22.89
C ASP A 171 1.20 -11.95 -23.72
N VAL A 172 1.87 -10.99 -23.05
CA VAL A 172 2.75 -10.04 -23.74
C VAL A 172 3.93 -10.77 -24.38
N LEU A 173 4.57 -11.69 -23.65
CA LEU A 173 5.72 -12.43 -24.20
C LEU A 173 5.33 -13.36 -25.36
N ARG A 174 4.09 -13.84 -25.44
CA ARG A 174 3.56 -14.60 -26.58
C ARG A 174 3.25 -13.67 -27.77
N LYS A 175 2.64 -12.52 -27.51
CA LYS A 175 2.23 -11.55 -28.54
C LYS A 175 3.40 -10.74 -29.10
N ASP A 176 4.34 -10.37 -28.27
CA ASP A 176 5.49 -9.52 -28.59
C ASP A 176 6.77 -10.12 -27.95
N PRO A 177 7.34 -11.19 -28.54
CA PRO A 177 8.55 -11.82 -27.99
C PRO A 177 9.74 -10.88 -27.88
N GLY A 178 9.81 -9.85 -28.73
CA GLY A 178 10.85 -8.82 -28.70
C GLY A 178 10.83 -7.96 -27.44
N TYR A 179 9.68 -7.86 -26.77
CA TYR A 179 9.53 -7.07 -25.54
C TYR A 179 10.42 -7.58 -24.40
N TYR A 180 10.63 -8.90 -24.33
CA TYR A 180 11.57 -9.50 -23.38
C TYR A 180 13.01 -8.99 -23.60
N SER A 181 13.52 -9.09 -24.83
CA SER A 181 14.87 -8.65 -25.16
C SER A 181 15.05 -7.15 -24.94
N TRP A 182 14.02 -6.36 -25.30
CA TRP A 182 14.01 -4.93 -25.04
C TRP A 182 14.11 -4.62 -23.55
N MET A 183 13.35 -5.29 -22.69
CA MET A 183 13.43 -5.08 -21.24
C MET A 183 14.79 -5.46 -20.66
N LEU A 184 15.40 -6.54 -21.15
CA LEU A 184 16.74 -6.95 -20.69
C LEU A 184 17.82 -5.94 -21.06
N SER A 185 17.71 -5.30 -22.24
CA SER A 185 18.70 -4.32 -22.72
C SER A 185 18.43 -2.89 -22.24
N SER A 186 17.21 -2.61 -21.73
CA SER A 186 16.84 -1.30 -21.25
C SER A 186 17.23 -1.09 -19.77
N ASP A 187 17.10 0.16 -19.30
CA ASP A 187 17.45 0.56 -17.93
C ASP A 187 16.38 0.16 -16.91
N PHE A 188 16.21 -1.17 -16.74
CA PHE A 188 15.43 -1.75 -15.64
C PHE A 188 16.37 -2.32 -14.58
N THR A 189 15.88 -2.38 -13.34
CA THR A 189 16.65 -2.99 -12.25
C THR A 189 16.96 -4.46 -12.55
N ASN A 190 18.09 -4.95 -12.03
CA ASN A 190 18.46 -6.37 -12.19
C ASN A 190 17.38 -7.31 -11.62
N ASN A 191 16.73 -6.92 -10.52
CA ASN A 191 15.64 -7.68 -9.93
C ASN A 191 14.45 -7.82 -10.90
N THR A 192 14.01 -6.72 -11.55
CA THR A 192 12.96 -6.77 -12.58
C THR A 192 13.32 -7.72 -13.72
N LYS A 193 14.59 -7.65 -14.20
CA LYS A 193 15.09 -8.53 -15.26
C LYS A 193 15.13 -10.01 -14.84
N GLN A 194 15.52 -10.29 -13.60
CA GLN A 194 15.50 -11.64 -13.03
C GLN A 194 14.09 -12.19 -12.91
N VAL A 195 13.16 -11.39 -12.38
CA VAL A 195 11.74 -11.78 -12.26
C VAL A 195 11.17 -12.11 -13.63
N LEU A 196 11.35 -11.23 -14.62
CA LEU A 196 10.90 -11.43 -15.99
C LEU A 196 11.47 -12.71 -16.61
N THR A 197 12.76 -12.95 -16.40
CA THR A 197 13.45 -14.17 -16.89
C THR A 197 12.88 -15.43 -16.24
N ARG A 198 12.65 -15.40 -14.93
CA ARG A 198 12.04 -16.53 -14.18
C ARG A 198 10.64 -16.85 -14.72
N ILE A 199 9.81 -15.84 -14.94
CA ILE A 199 8.46 -16.03 -15.51
C ILE A 199 8.57 -16.67 -16.89
N ARG A 200 9.46 -16.16 -17.75
CA ARG A 200 9.68 -16.73 -19.09
C ARG A 200 10.12 -18.19 -19.04
N LEU A 201 11.09 -18.53 -18.19
CA LEU A 201 11.59 -19.91 -18.07
C LEU A 201 10.51 -20.86 -17.57
N ARG A 202 9.74 -20.46 -16.57
CA ARG A 202 8.62 -21.26 -16.04
C ARG A 202 7.59 -21.58 -17.11
N GLU A 203 7.23 -20.61 -17.93
CA GLU A 203 6.12 -20.73 -18.88
C GLU A 203 6.50 -21.34 -20.23
N PHE A 204 7.77 -21.20 -20.67
CA PHE A 204 8.18 -21.55 -22.01
C PHE A 204 9.22 -22.67 -22.08
N ASN A 205 9.81 -23.11 -20.96
CA ASN A 205 10.73 -24.25 -20.92
C ASN A 205 10.04 -25.57 -20.52
N ASN A 206 8.78 -25.55 -20.09
CA ASN A 206 7.98 -26.74 -19.74
C ASN A 206 7.18 -27.29 -20.95
N ARG A 207 7.70 -27.11 -22.17
CA ARG A 207 7.16 -27.70 -23.39
C ARG A 207 8.07 -28.77 -23.97
#